data_dbc3b1a6ac030ed61e726941b72f1f76
#
_entry.id   dbc3b1a6ac030ed61e726941b72f1f76
#
_cell.length_a   1.000
_cell.length_b   1.000
_cell.length_c   1.000
_cell.angle_alpha   90.00
_cell.angle_beta   90.00
_cell.angle_gamma   90.00
#
_symmetry.space_group_name_H-M   'P 1'
#
loop_
_entity.id
_entity.type
_entity.pdbx_description
1 polymer ?
#
loop_
_entity_poly.entity_id
_entity_poly.type
_entity_poly.pdbx_seq_one_letter_code
_entity_poly.pdbx_strand_id
1 'polypeptide(L)'
;MESEEETFIRRMFNSYDVDDNGYLDKGEFYKVVKSLIESLAEGQTEEEINEITKESVERFDLNQNGKIEYDEFRELVKFLIDEKGLSIDD
;
A
#
# COMPACT_ATOMS: atom_id res chain seq x y z
N MET A 1 -9.74 1.07 -20.51
CA MET A 1 -9.35 2.33 -19.83
C MET A 1 -9.24 2.08 -18.34
N GLU A 2 -8.13 2.44 -17.76
CA GLU A 2 -7.92 2.23 -16.33
C GLU A 2 -8.62 3.30 -15.50
N SER A 3 -9.09 2.91 -14.33
CA SER A 3 -9.66 3.86 -13.41
C SER A 3 -8.56 4.69 -12.76
N GLU A 4 -8.93 5.82 -12.16
CA GLU A 4 -7.98 6.65 -11.45
C GLU A 4 -7.34 5.88 -10.30
N GLU A 5 -8.12 5.01 -9.67
CA GLU A 5 -7.63 4.16 -8.59
C GLU A 5 -6.54 3.22 -9.09
N GLU A 6 -6.77 2.56 -10.22
CA GLU A 6 -5.77 1.66 -10.80
C GLU A 6 -4.49 2.41 -11.19
N THR A 7 -4.65 3.59 -11.77
CA THR A 7 -3.51 4.42 -12.14
C THR A 7 -2.70 4.82 -10.92
N PHE A 8 -3.39 5.19 -9.84
CA PHE A 8 -2.74 5.57 -8.60
C PHE A 8 -1.95 4.38 -8.01
N ILE A 9 -2.59 3.22 -7.96
CA ILE A 9 -1.97 2.01 -7.43
C ILE A 9 -0.70 1.67 -8.21
N ARG A 10 -0.79 1.73 -9.53
CA ARG A 10 0.34 1.42 -10.39
C ARG A 10 1.50 2.39 -10.18
N ARG A 11 1.19 3.68 -10.08
CA ARG A 11 2.21 4.69 -9.84
C ARG A 11 2.93 4.48 -8.53
N MET A 12 2.17 4.17 -7.48
CA MET A 12 2.77 3.94 -6.17
C MET A 12 3.66 2.71 -6.21
N PHE A 13 3.18 1.64 -6.81
CA PHE A 13 3.96 0.42 -6.91
C PHE A 13 5.26 0.65 -7.66
N ASN A 14 5.18 1.27 -8.84
CA ASN A 14 6.37 1.52 -9.66
C ASN A 14 7.35 2.48 -9.00
N SER A 15 6.83 3.42 -8.25
CA SER A 15 7.67 4.39 -7.55
C SER A 15 8.55 3.74 -6.49
N TYR A 16 8.06 2.64 -5.90
CA TYR A 16 8.77 1.96 -4.83
C TYR A 16 9.47 0.68 -5.30
N ASP A 17 9.21 0.23 -6.52
CA ASP A 17 9.88 -0.92 -7.11
C ASP A 17 11.17 -0.44 -7.77
N VAL A 18 12.16 -0.16 -6.93
CA VAL A 18 13.42 0.45 -7.37
C VAL A 18 14.17 -0.44 -8.36
N ASP A 19 14.12 -1.74 -8.13
CA ASP A 19 14.84 -2.72 -8.95
C ASP A 19 14.10 -3.11 -10.21
N ASP A 20 12.84 -2.68 -10.34
CA ASP A 20 12.00 -2.98 -11.50
C ASP A 20 11.89 -4.48 -11.74
N ASN A 21 11.77 -5.22 -10.66
CA ASN A 21 11.71 -6.69 -10.72
C ASN A 21 10.29 -7.24 -10.61
N GLY A 22 9.29 -6.36 -10.53
CA GLY A 22 7.89 -6.76 -10.51
C GLY A 22 7.32 -7.05 -9.13
N TYR A 23 8.10 -6.85 -8.09
CA TYR A 23 7.61 -7.01 -6.72
C TYR A 23 8.35 -6.05 -5.79
N LEU A 24 7.76 -5.84 -4.62
CA LEU A 24 8.37 -5.03 -3.58
C LEU A 24 8.87 -5.97 -2.49
N ASP A 25 10.05 -5.69 -1.95
CA ASP A 25 10.48 -6.45 -0.79
C ASP A 25 9.79 -5.87 0.46
N LYS A 26 9.98 -6.53 1.59
CA LYS A 26 9.27 -6.17 2.80
C LYS A 26 9.54 -4.73 3.24
N GLY A 27 10.78 -4.28 3.12
CA GLY A 27 11.12 -2.92 3.48
C GLY A 27 10.48 -1.88 2.58
N GLU A 28 10.49 -2.14 1.28
CA GLU A 28 9.84 -1.27 0.31
C GLU A 28 8.34 -1.24 0.51
N PHE A 29 7.76 -2.40 0.77
CA PHE A 29 6.33 -2.52 1.01
C PHE A 29 5.92 -1.70 2.24
N TYR A 30 6.67 -1.83 3.32
CA TYR A 30 6.39 -1.08 4.54
C TYR A 30 6.41 0.43 4.27
N LYS A 31 7.38 0.89 3.52
CA LYS A 31 7.50 2.31 3.19
C LYS A 31 6.34 2.80 2.34
N VAL A 32 5.96 2.04 1.33
CA VAL A 32 4.88 2.45 0.45
C VAL A 32 3.54 2.46 1.19
N VAL A 33 3.30 1.48 2.06
CA VAL A 33 2.06 1.43 2.83
C VAL A 33 1.99 2.64 3.77
N LYS A 34 3.08 2.93 4.45
CA LYS A 34 3.12 4.08 5.35
C LYS A 34 2.86 5.37 4.59
N SER A 35 3.52 5.55 3.46
CA SER A 35 3.32 6.73 2.62
C SER A 35 1.88 6.86 2.13
N LEU A 36 1.29 5.73 1.74
CA LEU A 36 -0.10 5.68 1.31
C LEU A 36 -1.04 6.16 2.42
N ILE A 37 -0.86 5.61 3.61
CA ILE A 37 -1.72 5.96 4.73
C ILE A 37 -1.56 7.43 5.09
N GLU A 38 -0.34 7.93 5.08
CA GLU A 38 -0.10 9.35 5.35
C GLU A 38 -0.79 10.25 4.32
N SER A 39 -0.84 9.82 3.07
CA SER A 39 -1.47 10.59 2.00
C SER A 39 -2.99 10.52 2.07
N LEU A 40 -3.54 9.38 2.42
CA LEU A 40 -4.98 9.14 2.35
C LEU A 40 -5.70 9.38 3.67
N ALA A 41 -5.01 9.21 4.78
CA ALA A 41 -5.61 9.31 6.12
C ALA A 41 -5.22 10.62 6.77
N GLU A 42 -5.95 11.67 6.47
CA GLU A 42 -5.71 12.96 7.09
C GLU A 42 -6.15 12.96 8.55
N GLY A 43 -5.39 13.63 9.38
CA GLY A 43 -5.73 13.79 10.79
C GLY A 43 -5.35 12.60 11.66
N GLN A 44 -4.68 11.61 11.11
CA GLN A 44 -4.21 10.47 11.88
C GLN A 44 -2.92 10.81 12.62
N THR A 45 -2.77 10.24 13.81
CA THR A 45 -1.52 10.38 14.54
C THR A 45 -0.47 9.43 13.97
N GLU A 46 0.79 9.67 14.27
CA GLU A 46 1.85 8.80 13.80
C GLU A 46 1.67 7.37 14.35
N GLU A 47 1.22 7.26 15.60
CA GLU A 47 0.95 5.96 16.18
C GLU A 47 -0.11 5.18 15.42
N GLU A 48 -1.19 5.86 15.06
CA GLU A 48 -2.27 5.23 14.30
C GLU A 48 -1.78 4.81 12.92
N ILE A 49 -0.99 5.65 12.27
CA ILE A 49 -0.43 5.31 10.96
C ILE A 49 0.46 4.09 11.06
N ASN A 50 1.31 4.03 12.08
CA ASN A 50 2.19 2.89 12.29
C ASN A 50 1.42 1.61 12.56
N GLU A 51 0.35 1.69 13.34
CA GLU A 51 -0.49 0.52 13.62
C GLU A 51 -1.17 -0.01 12.39
N ILE A 52 -1.75 0.89 11.59
CA ILE A 52 -2.41 0.49 10.34
C ILE A 52 -1.40 -0.11 9.38
N THR A 53 -0.21 0.49 9.30
CA THR A 53 0.86 0.00 8.45
C THR A 53 1.26 -1.42 8.85
N LYS A 54 1.49 -1.63 10.13
CA LYS A 54 1.90 -2.93 10.65
C LYS A 54 0.83 -3.99 10.39
N GLU A 55 -0.41 -3.66 10.69
CA GLU A 55 -1.53 -4.56 10.45
C GLU A 55 -1.63 -4.93 8.97
N SER A 56 -1.48 -3.93 8.10
CA SER A 56 -1.57 -4.16 6.67
C SER A 56 -0.44 -5.05 6.17
N VAL A 57 0.77 -4.79 6.62
CA VAL A 57 1.91 -5.60 6.22
C VAL A 57 1.74 -7.05 6.65
N GLU A 58 1.31 -7.27 7.88
CA GLU A 58 1.10 -8.63 8.38
C GLU A 58 -0.03 -9.35 7.65
N ARG A 59 -1.09 -8.60 7.35
CA ARG A 59 -2.25 -9.18 6.67
C ARG A 59 -1.97 -9.57 5.23
N PHE A 60 -1.16 -8.78 4.53
CA PHE A 60 -0.98 -8.96 3.09
C PHE A 60 0.34 -9.61 2.69
N ASP A 61 1.17 -9.97 3.64
CA ASP A 61 2.36 -10.77 3.37
C ASP A 61 1.95 -12.25 3.37
N LEU A 62 1.14 -12.61 2.39
CA LEU A 62 0.50 -13.91 2.35
C LEU A 62 1.48 -15.04 2.08
N ASN A 63 2.51 -14.78 1.31
CA ASN A 63 3.49 -15.80 0.96
C ASN A 63 4.61 -15.93 1.98
N GLN A 64 4.72 -14.98 2.88
CA GLN A 64 5.73 -14.94 3.93
C GLN A 64 7.15 -15.09 3.38
N ASN A 65 7.33 -14.71 2.14
CA ASN A 65 8.65 -14.78 1.49
C ASN A 65 9.34 -13.42 1.44
N GLY A 66 8.73 -12.41 2.05
CA GLY A 66 9.27 -11.08 2.07
C GLY A 66 9.09 -10.29 0.78
N LYS A 67 8.26 -10.79 -0.11
CA LYS A 67 8.03 -10.16 -1.40
C LYS A 67 6.55 -9.91 -1.61
N ILE A 68 6.22 -8.73 -2.09
CA ILE A 68 4.84 -8.34 -2.34
C ILE A 68 4.67 -8.09 -3.84
N GLU A 69 3.82 -8.86 -4.47
CA GLU A 69 3.53 -8.70 -5.89
C GLU A 69 2.47 -7.62 -6.09
N TYR A 70 2.32 -7.18 -7.33
CA TYR A 70 1.37 -6.13 -7.68
C TYR A 70 -0.05 -6.47 -7.23
N ASP A 71 -0.47 -7.71 -7.44
CA ASP A 71 -1.80 -8.14 -7.06
C ASP A 71 -2.03 -8.02 -5.55
N GLU A 72 -1.04 -8.35 -4.76
CA GLU A 72 -1.12 -8.24 -3.31
C GLU A 72 -1.20 -6.78 -2.88
N PHE A 73 -0.41 -5.94 -3.53
CA PHE A 73 -0.44 -4.50 -3.25
C PHE A 73 -1.79 -3.90 -3.62
N ARG A 74 -2.34 -4.31 -4.74
CA ARG A 74 -3.65 -3.83 -5.20
C ARG A 74 -4.74 -4.19 -4.20
N GLU A 75 -4.71 -5.42 -3.71
CA GLU A 75 -5.67 -5.86 -2.69
C GLU A 75 -5.54 -5.03 -1.41
N LEU A 76 -4.32 -4.71 -1.02
CA LEU A 76 -4.08 -3.88 0.15
C LEU A 76 -4.71 -2.51 -0.01
N VAL A 77 -4.52 -1.87 -1.15
CA VAL A 77 -5.08 -0.54 -1.38
C VAL A 77 -6.60 -0.58 -1.31
N LYS A 78 -7.19 -1.60 -1.92
CA LYS A 78 -8.65 -1.77 -1.88
C LYS A 78 -9.13 -2.00 -0.45
N PHE A 79 -8.38 -2.77 0.33
CA PHE A 79 -8.71 -3.02 1.73
C PHE A 79 -8.70 -1.71 2.51
N LEU A 80 -7.69 -0.88 2.31
CA LEU A 80 -7.60 0.40 3.02
C LEU A 80 -8.77 1.32 2.67
N ILE A 81 -9.16 1.33 1.42
CA ILE A 81 -10.27 2.16 0.98
C ILE A 81 -11.60 1.66 1.56
N ASP A 82 -11.84 0.35 1.47
CA ASP A 82 -13.11 -0.23 1.88
C ASP A 82 -13.26 -0.35 3.40
N GLU A 83 -12.23 -0.84 4.07
CA GLU A 83 -12.30 -1.16 5.50
C GLU A 83 -11.93 0.02 6.39
N LYS A 84 -10.93 0.77 5.99
CA LYS A 84 -10.46 1.90 6.81
C LYS A 84 -11.08 3.23 6.40
N GLY A 85 -11.89 3.23 5.38
CA GLY A 85 -12.57 4.43 4.93
C GLY A 85 -11.67 5.48 4.30
N LEU A 86 -10.49 5.07 3.88
CA LEU A 86 -9.58 5.97 3.18
C LEU A 86 -10.07 6.18 1.76
N SER A 87 -9.81 7.31 1.19
CA SER A 87 -10.23 7.58 -0.18
C SER A 87 -9.09 8.20 -0.98
N ILE A 88 -9.01 7.79 -2.23
CA ILE A 88 -8.11 8.39 -3.18
C ILE A 88 -8.82 9.60 -3.74
N ASP A 89 -8.35 10.76 -3.36
CA ASP A 89 -8.99 12.00 -3.68
C ASP A 89 -8.34 12.65 -4.89
N ASP A 90 -9.14 13.26 -5.69
CA ASP A 90 -8.67 13.94 -6.89
C ASP A 90 -8.01 15.27 -6.58
#